data_68b8c196460a0e7f595dd598e17c681b
#
_entry.id   68b8c196460a0e7f595dd598e17c681b
#
_cell.length_a   1.000
_cell.length_b   1.000
_cell.length_c   1.000
_cell.angle_alpha   90.00
_cell.angle_beta   90.00
_cell.angle_gamma   90.00
#
_symmetry.space_group_name_H-M   'P 1'
#
loop_
_entity.id
_entity.type
_entity.pdbx_description
1 polymer ?
#
loop_
_entity_poly.entity_id
_entity_poly.type
_entity_poly.pdbx_seq_one_letter_code
_entity_poly.pdbx_strand_id
1 'polypeptide(L)'
;ALCLGAKTARINRAGRRLGAEIDRQVYGDGGHIGRNPSTVADLLLDILPLRQTYLATSIDPPARLMNAIERMMPMVRFFRHRDGTLAHFNGTGASSTADLATLLAYDDAHGEPLRSAPHSGYERLTGLGATIILDTGRAPPAELSGHAHAGTLAFEFSTHSGHLIVNCGASHRLGSRWSEVCRSTAAHSTATLNDAASAGFAQAEWITSRFGRVILE
;
A
#
# COMPACT_ATOMS: atom_id res chain seq x y z
N ALA A 1 -13.06 -20.93 10.05
CA ALA A 1 -14.41 -21.03 10.62
C ALA A 1 -15.42 -21.42 9.54
N LEU A 2 -15.50 -20.70 8.44
CA LEU A 2 -16.42 -20.98 7.31
C LEU A 2 -16.19 -22.39 6.73
N CYS A 3 -14.98 -22.69 6.29
CA CYS A 3 -14.63 -23.97 5.66
C CYS A 3 -14.76 -25.19 6.59
N LEU A 4 -14.80 -25.01 7.89
CA LEU A 4 -14.89 -26.09 8.90
C LEU A 4 -16.30 -26.27 9.48
N GLY A 5 -17.33 -25.65 8.89
CA GLY A 5 -18.69 -25.74 9.36
C GLY A 5 -18.89 -25.26 10.81
N ALA A 6 -18.18 -24.20 11.18
CA ALA A 6 -18.26 -23.67 12.54
C ALA A 6 -19.67 -23.13 12.85
N LYS A 7 -20.05 -23.19 14.14
CA LYS A 7 -21.33 -22.64 14.61
C LYS A 7 -21.43 -21.14 14.25
N THR A 8 -22.62 -20.69 13.88
CA THR A 8 -22.94 -19.30 13.46
C THR A 8 -22.37 -18.24 14.41
N ALA A 9 -22.46 -18.47 15.73
CA ALA A 9 -21.91 -17.55 16.72
C ALA A 9 -20.38 -17.34 16.59
N ARG A 10 -19.63 -18.38 16.18
CA ARG A 10 -18.19 -18.30 15.96
C ARG A 10 -17.88 -17.55 14.66
N ILE A 11 -18.64 -17.79 13.61
CA ILE A 11 -18.53 -17.06 12.33
C ILE A 11 -18.79 -15.58 12.55
N ASN A 12 -19.87 -15.22 13.24
CA ASN A 12 -20.22 -13.83 13.55
C ASN A 12 -19.15 -13.13 14.41
N ARG A 13 -18.58 -13.84 15.39
CA ARG A 13 -17.48 -13.28 16.19
C ARG A 13 -16.23 -13.01 15.34
N ALA A 14 -15.87 -13.96 14.47
CA ALA A 14 -14.74 -13.80 13.56
C ALA A 14 -14.97 -12.63 12.59
N GLY A 15 -16.16 -12.51 12.00
CA GLY A 15 -16.55 -11.41 11.13
C GLY A 15 -16.47 -10.04 11.81
N ARG A 16 -16.92 -9.93 13.07
CA ARG A 16 -16.79 -8.67 13.84
C ARG A 16 -15.31 -8.30 14.10
N ARG A 17 -14.48 -9.29 14.47
CA ARG A 17 -13.04 -9.04 14.68
C ARG A 17 -12.33 -8.64 13.40
N LEU A 18 -12.62 -9.34 12.31
CA LEU A 18 -12.10 -8.98 10.99
C LEU A 18 -12.50 -7.55 10.61
N GLY A 19 -13.77 -7.20 10.76
CA GLY A 19 -14.25 -5.84 10.46
C GLY A 19 -13.57 -4.76 11.30
N ALA A 20 -13.35 -5.01 12.59
CA ALA A 20 -12.64 -4.07 13.46
C ALA A 20 -11.16 -3.91 13.04
N GLU A 21 -10.52 -4.99 12.60
CA GLU A 21 -9.14 -4.96 12.12
C GLU A 21 -9.02 -4.26 10.77
N ILE A 22 -9.96 -4.48 9.86
CA ILE A 22 -10.06 -3.74 8.60
C ILE A 22 -10.20 -2.23 8.84
N ASP A 23 -11.10 -1.82 9.74
CA ASP A 23 -11.31 -0.40 10.06
C ASP A 23 -10.05 0.25 10.65
N ARG A 24 -9.22 -0.53 11.34
CA ARG A 24 -7.95 -0.07 11.91
C ARG A 24 -6.84 0.07 10.85
N GLN A 25 -6.82 -0.82 9.85
CA GLN A 25 -5.70 -0.95 8.93
C GLN A 25 -5.94 -0.28 7.57
N VAL A 26 -7.19 -0.08 7.15
CA VAL A 26 -7.53 0.42 5.83
C VAL A 26 -8.12 1.83 5.93
N TYR A 27 -7.43 2.78 5.32
CA TYR A 27 -7.87 4.17 5.25
C TYR A 27 -9.13 4.37 4.38
N GLY A 28 -9.73 5.56 4.49
CA GLY A 28 -10.91 5.93 3.72
C GLY A 28 -10.69 5.91 2.20
N ASP A 29 -9.48 6.17 1.74
CA ASP A 29 -9.08 6.07 0.33
C ASP A 29 -8.69 4.65 -0.11
N GLY A 30 -8.70 3.68 0.80
CA GLY A 30 -8.37 2.27 0.54
C GLY A 30 -6.89 1.92 0.71
N GLY A 31 -6.04 2.87 1.04
CA GLY A 31 -4.63 2.58 1.35
C GLY A 31 -4.47 1.92 2.73
N HIS A 32 -3.37 1.21 2.91
CA HIS A 32 -3.04 0.57 4.18
C HIS A 32 -2.35 1.56 5.13
N ILE A 33 -2.61 1.45 6.43
CA ILE A 33 -2.06 2.34 7.47
C ILE A 33 -0.52 2.36 7.50
N GLY A 34 0.14 1.27 7.10
CA GLY A 34 1.59 1.18 6.94
C GLY A 34 2.12 1.88 5.70
N ARG A 35 1.25 2.43 4.84
CA ARG A 35 1.55 3.17 3.61
C ARG A 35 2.41 2.39 2.60
N ASN A 36 2.45 1.08 2.70
CA ASN A 36 3.18 0.21 1.79
C ASN A 36 2.24 -0.28 0.67
N PRO A 37 2.50 0.04 -0.61
CA PRO A 37 1.68 -0.42 -1.73
C PRO A 37 1.51 -1.93 -1.84
N SER A 38 2.57 -2.72 -1.57
CA SER A 38 2.45 -4.18 -1.65
C SER A 38 1.53 -4.75 -0.58
N THR A 39 1.47 -4.14 0.61
CA THR A 39 0.56 -4.58 1.67
C THR A 39 -0.91 -4.44 1.27
N VAL A 40 -1.25 -3.46 0.43
CA VAL A 40 -2.62 -3.33 -0.11
C VAL A 40 -2.95 -4.52 -1.01
N ALA A 41 -2.02 -4.91 -1.89
CA ALA A 41 -2.20 -6.06 -2.77
C ALA A 41 -2.25 -7.38 -1.98
N ASP A 42 -1.33 -7.58 -1.03
CA ASP A 42 -1.27 -8.78 -0.20
C ASP A 42 -2.55 -8.97 0.61
N LEU A 43 -3.05 -7.91 1.24
CA LEU A 43 -4.31 -7.96 2.00
C LEU A 43 -5.50 -8.28 1.08
N LEU A 44 -5.54 -7.75 -0.14
CA LEU A 44 -6.57 -8.09 -1.11
C LEU A 44 -6.50 -9.55 -1.54
N LEU A 45 -5.29 -10.09 -1.75
CA LEU A 45 -5.09 -11.52 -2.06
C LEU A 45 -5.62 -12.44 -0.94
N ASP A 46 -5.61 -11.98 0.30
CA ASP A 46 -6.17 -12.72 1.44
C ASP A 46 -7.71 -12.57 1.53
N ILE A 47 -8.23 -11.34 1.36
CA ILE A 47 -9.66 -11.07 1.63
C ILE A 47 -10.58 -11.37 0.44
N LEU A 48 -10.07 -11.39 -0.79
CA LEU A 48 -10.87 -11.79 -1.96
C LEU A 48 -11.29 -13.27 -1.92
N PRO A 49 -10.40 -14.24 -1.65
CA PRO A 49 -10.80 -15.64 -1.43
C PRO A 49 -11.76 -15.80 -0.24
N LEU A 50 -11.58 -14.98 0.79
CA LEU A 50 -12.51 -14.99 1.93
C LEU A 50 -13.90 -14.54 1.50
N ARG A 51 -14.05 -13.48 0.70
CA ARG A 51 -15.32 -13.05 0.10
C ARG A 51 -15.96 -14.22 -0.69
N GLN A 52 -15.20 -14.88 -1.55
CA GLN A 52 -15.69 -16.02 -2.32
C GLN A 52 -16.15 -17.17 -1.42
N THR A 53 -15.45 -17.44 -0.33
CA THR A 53 -15.84 -18.48 0.64
C THR A 53 -17.18 -18.15 1.32
N TYR A 54 -17.42 -16.88 1.68
CA TYR A 54 -18.72 -16.44 2.20
C TYR A 54 -19.84 -16.72 1.19
N LEU A 55 -19.64 -16.31 -0.07
CA LEU A 55 -20.62 -16.52 -1.14
C LEU A 55 -20.88 -18.01 -1.41
N ALA A 56 -19.84 -18.82 -1.47
CA ALA A 56 -19.94 -20.27 -1.70
C ALA A 56 -20.67 -21.01 -0.56
N THR A 57 -20.65 -20.47 0.65
CA THR A 57 -21.37 -21.04 1.80
C THR A 57 -22.76 -20.43 2.01
N SER A 58 -23.23 -19.57 1.10
CA SER A 58 -24.49 -18.84 1.22
C SER A 58 -24.64 -18.06 2.53
N ILE A 59 -23.52 -17.52 3.02
CA ILE A 59 -23.46 -16.63 4.18
C ILE A 59 -23.06 -15.24 3.67
N ASP A 60 -23.82 -14.22 4.04
CA ASP A 60 -23.52 -12.85 3.63
C ASP A 60 -22.15 -12.40 4.19
N PRO A 61 -21.24 -11.88 3.32
CA PRO A 61 -19.98 -11.29 3.78
C PRO A 61 -20.26 -10.09 4.69
N PRO A 62 -19.43 -9.83 5.71
CA PRO A 62 -19.54 -8.61 6.49
C PRO A 62 -19.43 -7.36 5.60
N ALA A 63 -20.31 -6.38 5.78
CA ALA A 63 -20.32 -5.14 4.98
C ALA A 63 -18.96 -4.40 5.02
N ARG A 64 -18.26 -4.43 6.15
CA ARG A 64 -16.92 -3.86 6.30
C ARG A 64 -15.89 -4.52 5.38
N LEU A 65 -15.98 -5.83 5.19
CA LEU A 65 -15.13 -6.57 4.25
C LEU A 65 -15.40 -6.11 2.81
N MET A 66 -16.65 -6.02 2.42
CA MET A 66 -17.05 -5.59 1.07
C MET A 66 -16.59 -4.16 0.79
N ASN A 67 -16.90 -3.23 1.71
CA ASN A 67 -16.49 -1.83 1.58
C ASN A 67 -14.96 -1.66 1.54
N ALA A 68 -14.20 -2.51 2.23
CA ALA A 68 -12.74 -2.47 2.17
C ALA A 68 -12.24 -2.90 0.78
N ILE A 69 -12.75 -4.00 0.24
CA ILE A 69 -12.38 -4.46 -1.10
C ILE A 69 -12.65 -3.36 -2.14
N GLU A 70 -13.85 -2.76 -2.09
CA GLU A 70 -14.24 -1.68 -3.02
C GLU A 70 -13.31 -0.47 -2.96
N ARG A 71 -12.81 -0.09 -1.78
CA ARG A 71 -11.86 1.03 -1.62
C ARG A 71 -10.43 0.65 -1.99
N MET A 72 -10.01 -0.57 -1.69
CA MET A 72 -8.63 -1.01 -1.89
C MET A 72 -8.31 -1.31 -3.36
N MET A 73 -9.26 -1.79 -4.14
CA MET A 73 -9.04 -2.08 -5.56
C MET A 73 -8.59 -0.85 -6.37
N PRO A 74 -9.21 0.34 -6.25
CA PRO A 74 -8.68 1.57 -6.84
C PRO A 74 -7.26 1.92 -6.40
N MET A 75 -6.86 1.60 -5.16
CA MET A 75 -5.51 1.87 -4.67
C MET A 75 -4.45 0.97 -5.30
N VAL A 76 -4.78 -0.27 -5.66
CA VAL A 76 -3.87 -1.10 -6.46
C VAL A 76 -3.62 -0.45 -7.82
N ARG A 77 -4.67 0.03 -8.50
CA ARG A 77 -4.52 0.78 -9.75
C ARG A 77 -3.73 2.07 -9.56
N PHE A 78 -3.94 2.76 -8.44
CA PHE A 78 -3.23 3.98 -8.09
C PHE A 78 -1.72 3.77 -8.04
N PHE A 79 -1.25 2.71 -7.39
CA PHE A 79 0.18 2.43 -7.24
C PHE A 79 0.81 1.71 -8.44
N ARG A 80 0.02 1.28 -9.40
CA ARG A 80 0.51 0.51 -10.54
C ARG A 80 1.08 1.41 -11.63
N HIS A 81 2.29 1.11 -12.06
CA HIS A 81 2.88 1.66 -13.28
C HIS A 81 2.34 0.97 -14.54
N ARG A 82 2.66 1.52 -15.70
CA ARG A 82 2.14 1.00 -16.97
C ARG A 82 2.67 -0.38 -17.34
N ASP A 83 3.85 -0.74 -16.87
CA ASP A 83 4.45 -2.07 -17.04
C ASP A 83 3.82 -3.14 -16.13
N GLY A 84 2.91 -2.72 -15.25
CA GLY A 84 2.20 -3.60 -14.34
C GLY A 84 2.83 -3.75 -12.96
N THR A 85 3.99 -3.16 -12.70
CA THR A 85 4.65 -3.18 -11.38
C THR A 85 4.03 -2.16 -10.43
N LEU A 86 4.21 -2.36 -9.11
CA LEU A 86 3.85 -1.37 -8.09
C LEU A 86 4.99 -0.39 -7.85
N ALA A 87 4.64 0.84 -7.50
CA ALA A 87 5.58 1.85 -7.04
C ALA A 87 6.27 1.45 -5.72
N HIS A 88 7.55 1.73 -5.62
CA HIS A 88 8.43 1.29 -4.54
C HIS A 88 8.46 2.30 -3.37
N PHE A 89 7.35 2.37 -2.61
CA PHE A 89 7.28 3.18 -1.40
C PHE A 89 7.19 2.32 -0.15
N ASN A 90 7.71 2.83 0.95
CA ASN A 90 7.49 2.32 2.31
C ASN A 90 7.62 0.79 2.46
N GLY A 91 8.68 0.24 1.90
CA GLY A 91 8.98 -1.19 2.00
C GLY A 91 8.42 -2.06 0.88
N THR A 92 7.77 -1.48 -0.13
CA THR A 92 7.44 -2.22 -1.36
C THR A 92 8.74 -2.58 -2.09
N GLY A 93 8.90 -3.85 -2.38
CA GLY A 93 9.96 -4.40 -3.22
C GLY A 93 9.44 -4.83 -4.59
N ALA A 94 10.20 -5.72 -5.24
CA ALA A 94 9.76 -6.30 -6.50
C ALA A 94 8.39 -6.98 -6.33
N SER A 95 7.43 -6.61 -7.16
CA SER A 95 6.07 -7.15 -7.16
C SER A 95 5.88 -8.17 -8.27
N SER A 96 5.08 -9.20 -7.98
CA SER A 96 4.66 -10.17 -8.99
C SER A 96 3.59 -9.55 -9.88
N THR A 97 3.91 -9.29 -11.15
CA THR A 97 2.94 -8.79 -12.12
C THR A 97 1.82 -9.79 -12.39
N ALA A 98 2.09 -11.09 -12.25
CA ALA A 98 1.08 -12.15 -12.39
C ALA A 98 0.05 -12.13 -11.25
N ASP A 99 0.50 -11.93 -9.99
CA ASP A 99 -0.39 -11.82 -8.85
C ASP A 99 -1.25 -10.55 -8.94
N LEU A 100 -0.65 -9.44 -9.36
CA LEU A 100 -1.36 -8.18 -9.59
C LEU A 100 -2.37 -8.30 -10.74
N ALA A 101 -2.03 -9.00 -11.82
CA ALA A 101 -2.98 -9.26 -12.91
C ALA A 101 -4.14 -10.14 -12.43
N THR A 102 -3.86 -11.17 -11.64
CA THR A 102 -4.88 -12.03 -11.04
C THR A 102 -5.80 -11.21 -10.13
N LEU A 103 -5.24 -10.37 -9.27
CA LEU A 103 -5.98 -9.51 -8.38
C LEU A 103 -6.90 -8.55 -9.15
N LEU A 104 -6.38 -7.90 -10.19
CA LEU A 104 -7.15 -6.99 -11.03
C LEU A 104 -8.22 -7.68 -11.88
N ALA A 105 -8.12 -8.99 -12.11
CA ALA A 105 -9.19 -9.76 -12.74
C ALA A 105 -10.46 -9.87 -11.87
N TYR A 106 -10.36 -9.62 -10.56
CA TYR A 106 -11.50 -9.51 -9.64
C TYR A 106 -12.04 -8.06 -9.53
N ASP A 107 -11.48 -7.11 -10.27
CA ASP A 107 -11.91 -5.71 -10.28
C ASP A 107 -13.03 -5.48 -11.27
N ASP A 108 -14.26 -5.60 -10.81
CA ASP A 108 -15.45 -5.43 -11.62
C ASP A 108 -15.62 -3.99 -12.13
N ALA A 109 -14.98 -3.01 -11.47
CA ALA A 109 -15.18 -1.59 -11.78
C ALA A 109 -14.35 -1.09 -12.97
N HIS A 110 -13.22 -1.73 -13.30
CA HIS A 110 -12.32 -1.35 -14.40
C HIS A 110 -12.07 0.17 -14.54
N GLY A 111 -12.13 0.91 -13.41
CA GLY A 111 -12.09 2.37 -13.41
C GLY A 111 -10.67 2.93 -13.58
N GLU A 112 -10.62 4.22 -13.90
CA GLU A 112 -9.37 4.98 -13.92
C GLU A 112 -8.74 5.03 -12.51
N PRO A 113 -7.41 5.06 -12.42
CA PRO A 113 -6.71 5.26 -11.14
C PRO A 113 -7.13 6.58 -10.49
N LEU A 114 -7.24 6.58 -9.17
CA LEU A 114 -7.41 7.81 -8.40
C LEU A 114 -6.25 8.78 -8.67
N ARG A 115 -6.51 10.07 -8.61
CA ARG A 115 -5.47 11.11 -8.75
C ARG A 115 -4.85 11.48 -7.41
N SER A 116 -5.61 11.36 -6.33
CA SER A 116 -5.18 11.71 -4.97
C SER A 116 -5.66 10.65 -3.99
N ALA A 117 -4.80 10.32 -3.04
CA ALA A 117 -5.09 9.45 -1.90
C ALA A 117 -4.76 10.21 -0.59
N PRO A 118 -5.61 11.15 -0.17
CA PRO A 118 -5.30 12.12 0.88
C PRO A 118 -5.13 11.50 2.26
N HIS A 119 -5.78 10.38 2.55
CA HIS A 119 -5.63 9.67 3.82
C HIS A 119 -4.32 8.90 3.89
N SER A 120 -3.93 8.26 2.78
CA SER A 120 -2.66 7.56 2.65
C SER A 120 -1.49 8.50 2.37
N GLY A 121 -1.76 9.73 1.92
CA GLY A 121 -0.76 10.73 1.61
C GLY A 121 0.03 10.42 0.35
N TYR A 122 -0.67 10.14 -0.75
CA TYR A 122 -0.06 9.95 -2.07
C TYR A 122 -0.79 10.76 -3.14
N GLU A 123 -0.04 11.24 -4.11
CA GLU A 123 -0.56 11.90 -5.30
C GLU A 123 -0.14 11.15 -6.56
N ARG A 124 -1.04 11.12 -7.56
CA ARG A 124 -0.79 10.52 -8.87
C ARG A 124 -1.09 11.51 -9.97
N LEU A 125 -0.09 11.82 -10.75
CA LEU A 125 -0.20 12.68 -11.94
C LEU A 125 -0.05 11.81 -13.19
N THR A 126 -0.98 11.93 -14.10
CA THR A 126 -0.96 11.22 -15.39
C THR A 126 -1.21 12.19 -16.54
N GLY A 127 -0.44 12.10 -17.60
CA GLY A 127 -0.60 12.91 -18.80
C GLY A 127 0.47 12.62 -19.84
N LEU A 128 0.17 12.84 -21.10
CA LEU A 128 1.11 12.69 -22.22
C LEU A 128 1.83 11.33 -22.25
N GLY A 129 1.19 10.26 -21.79
CA GLY A 129 1.80 8.93 -21.72
C GLY A 129 2.74 8.72 -20.54
N ALA A 130 2.81 9.67 -19.62
CA ALA A 130 3.62 9.63 -18.41
C ALA A 130 2.77 9.41 -17.15
N THR A 131 3.40 8.87 -16.11
CA THR A 131 2.84 8.69 -14.77
C THR A 131 3.87 9.09 -13.74
N ILE A 132 3.48 9.96 -12.81
CA ILE A 132 4.25 10.28 -11.61
C ILE A 132 3.42 9.85 -10.40
N ILE A 133 4.04 9.16 -9.45
CA ILE A 133 3.45 8.84 -8.15
C ILE A 133 4.36 9.47 -7.10
N LEU A 134 3.78 10.26 -6.20
CA LEU A 134 4.50 11.10 -5.23
C LEU A 134 4.03 10.78 -3.81
N ASP A 135 4.98 10.61 -2.89
CA ASP A 135 4.72 10.49 -1.45
C ASP A 135 4.61 11.87 -0.81
N THR A 136 3.41 12.28 -0.42
CA THR A 136 3.11 13.55 0.26
C THR A 136 2.68 13.35 1.72
N GLY A 137 2.71 12.12 2.21
CA GLY A 137 2.20 11.77 3.52
C GLY A 137 3.21 11.87 4.65
N ARG A 138 2.70 11.72 5.86
CA ARG A 138 3.52 11.54 7.06
C ARG A 138 4.01 10.11 7.18
N ALA A 139 5.04 9.88 7.99
CA ALA A 139 5.41 8.53 8.38
C ALA A 139 4.19 7.78 8.96
N PRO A 140 4.08 6.46 8.73
CA PRO A 140 3.04 5.65 9.35
C PRO A 140 3.20 5.65 10.89
N PRO A 141 2.17 5.21 11.65
CA PRO A 141 2.27 5.05 13.10
C PRO A 141 3.50 4.22 13.48
N ALA A 142 4.15 4.58 14.59
CA ALA A 142 5.42 3.98 15.01
C ALA A 142 5.34 2.45 15.09
N GLU A 143 4.24 1.91 15.62
CA GLU A 143 4.00 0.48 15.79
C GLU A 143 3.90 -0.29 14.46
N LEU A 144 3.67 0.43 13.35
CA LEU A 144 3.50 -0.12 12.01
C LEU A 144 4.58 0.36 11.04
N SER A 145 5.60 1.05 11.56
CA SER A 145 6.66 1.68 10.75
C SER A 145 7.90 0.79 10.53
N GLY A 146 7.87 -0.48 10.95
CA GLY A 146 9.00 -1.39 10.83
C GLY A 146 9.58 -1.51 9.43
N HIS A 147 8.73 -1.38 8.41
CA HIS A 147 9.13 -1.40 7.00
C HIS A 147 9.05 -0.02 6.32
N ALA A 148 8.70 1.04 7.05
CA ALA A 148 8.58 2.37 6.49
C ALA A 148 9.94 2.95 6.09
N HIS A 149 9.93 3.82 5.10
CA HIS A 149 11.10 4.48 4.54
C HIS A 149 11.07 5.99 4.79
N ALA A 150 12.24 6.60 4.92
CA ALA A 150 12.38 8.05 5.05
C ALA A 150 12.34 8.75 3.67
N GLY A 151 11.26 8.52 2.94
CA GLY A 151 11.07 8.97 1.56
C GLY A 151 10.04 10.09 1.41
N THR A 152 10.00 11.06 2.33
CA THR A 152 9.09 12.21 2.19
C THR A 152 9.35 12.97 0.89
N LEU A 153 8.31 13.22 0.10
CA LEU A 153 8.38 13.78 -1.26
C LEU A 153 9.13 12.92 -2.27
N ALA A 154 9.43 11.67 -1.95
CA ALA A 154 9.93 10.75 -2.93
C ALA A 154 8.90 10.53 -4.03
N PHE A 155 9.37 10.43 -5.25
CA PHE A 155 8.50 10.17 -6.38
C PHE A 155 9.06 9.11 -7.32
N GLU A 156 8.18 8.51 -8.07
CA GLU A 156 8.53 7.63 -9.19
C GLU A 156 7.95 8.20 -10.47
N PHE A 157 8.69 8.10 -11.54
CA PHE A 157 8.31 8.60 -12.85
C PHE A 157 8.48 7.50 -13.90
N SER A 158 7.41 7.18 -14.58
CA SER A 158 7.39 6.20 -15.67
C SER A 158 6.67 6.73 -16.91
N THR A 159 7.04 6.19 -18.07
CA THR A 159 6.39 6.42 -19.35
C THR A 159 5.97 5.08 -19.97
N HIS A 160 5.39 5.13 -21.17
CA HIS A 160 5.14 3.91 -21.94
C HIS A 160 6.43 3.17 -22.36
N SER A 161 7.57 3.86 -22.34
CA SER A 161 8.89 3.27 -22.67
C SER A 161 9.60 2.65 -21.45
N GLY A 162 9.05 2.82 -20.24
CA GLY A 162 9.61 2.27 -19.00
C GLY A 162 9.72 3.29 -17.87
N HIS A 163 10.40 2.88 -16.82
CA HIS A 163 10.70 3.72 -15.66
C HIS A 163 11.88 4.64 -15.95
N LEU A 164 11.75 5.93 -15.59
CA LEU A 164 12.80 6.93 -15.69
C LEU A 164 13.38 7.27 -14.32
N ILE A 165 12.53 7.34 -13.30
CA ILE A 165 12.93 7.60 -11.92
C ILE A 165 12.19 6.57 -11.03
N VAL A 166 12.95 5.89 -10.19
CA VAL A 166 12.42 4.88 -9.26
C VAL A 166 13.10 5.02 -7.90
N ASN A 167 12.40 4.63 -6.86
CA ASN A 167 13.00 4.39 -5.55
C ASN A 167 13.70 3.04 -5.53
N CYS A 168 14.65 2.84 -4.62
CA CYS A 168 15.40 1.58 -4.52
C CYS A 168 14.51 0.38 -4.16
N GLY A 169 13.33 0.63 -3.59
CA GLY A 169 12.46 -0.42 -3.05
C GLY A 169 13.04 -1.10 -1.83
N ALA A 170 12.45 -2.22 -1.44
CA ALA A 170 12.94 -3.05 -0.34
C ALA A 170 13.33 -4.44 -0.85
N SER A 171 14.34 -5.04 -0.23
CA SER A 171 14.73 -6.41 -0.49
C SER A 171 15.03 -7.16 0.80
N HIS A 172 14.20 -8.14 1.10
CA HIS A 172 14.42 -9.04 2.23
C HIS A 172 15.62 -10.01 2.03
N ARG A 173 16.17 -10.06 0.81
CA ARG A 173 17.30 -10.94 0.46
C ARG A 173 18.66 -10.33 0.78
N LEU A 174 18.74 -9.04 1.03
CA LEU A 174 20.02 -8.30 1.10
C LEU A 174 20.58 -8.18 2.53
N GLY A 175 19.93 -8.78 3.54
CA GLY A 175 20.36 -8.70 4.94
C GLY A 175 20.06 -7.34 5.61
N SER A 176 20.24 -7.27 6.93
CA SER A 176 19.83 -6.14 7.77
C SER A 176 20.45 -4.80 7.37
N ARG A 177 21.77 -4.79 7.10
CA ARG A 177 22.49 -3.57 6.72
C ARG A 177 21.91 -2.92 5.46
N TRP A 178 21.60 -3.69 4.43
CA TRP A 178 20.99 -3.18 3.21
C TRP A 178 19.54 -2.75 3.43
N SER A 179 18.82 -3.43 4.31
CA SER A 179 17.48 -3.01 4.69
C SER A 179 17.48 -1.61 5.32
N GLU A 180 18.44 -1.29 6.18
CA GLU A 180 18.60 0.06 6.75
C GLU A 180 18.96 1.10 5.67
N VAL A 181 19.91 0.78 4.77
CA VAL A 181 20.30 1.67 3.68
C VAL A 181 19.09 1.97 2.78
N CYS A 182 18.33 0.96 2.38
CA CYS A 182 17.15 1.15 1.54
C CYS A 182 16.05 2.01 2.21
N ARG A 183 16.01 2.09 3.52
CA ARG A 183 15.06 2.92 4.28
C ARG A 183 15.49 4.38 4.40
N SER A 184 16.77 4.70 4.14
CA SER A 184 17.31 6.05 4.28
C SER A 184 16.81 7.00 3.19
N THR A 185 16.76 8.31 3.47
CA THR A 185 16.35 9.33 2.49
C THR A 185 17.22 9.30 1.25
N ALA A 186 18.53 9.08 1.41
CA ALA A 186 19.49 9.02 0.30
C ALA A 186 19.23 7.89 -0.72
N ALA A 187 18.45 6.88 -0.34
CA ALA A 187 18.03 5.78 -1.21
C ALA A 187 16.73 6.07 -2.00
N HIS A 188 16.20 7.28 -1.91
CA HIS A 188 14.94 7.68 -2.52
C HIS A 188 15.13 8.86 -3.49
N SER A 189 14.23 8.93 -4.47
CA SER A 189 14.16 10.02 -5.44
C SER A 189 13.50 11.25 -4.82
N THR A 190 14.21 11.88 -3.87
CA THR A 190 13.72 13.04 -3.11
C THR A 190 14.86 13.99 -2.77
N ALA A 191 14.52 15.16 -2.25
CA ALA A 191 15.49 16.14 -1.77
C ALA A 191 15.92 15.85 -0.32
N THR A 192 17.19 16.09 -0.02
CA THR A 192 17.71 16.17 1.35
C THR A 192 17.94 17.64 1.73
N LEU A 193 17.66 17.98 2.97
CA LEU A 193 17.92 19.32 3.52
C LEU A 193 19.06 19.23 4.54
N ASN A 194 20.18 19.92 4.28
CA ASN A 194 21.36 19.91 5.15
C ASN A 194 21.87 18.49 5.49
N ASP A 195 21.87 17.60 4.52
CA ASP A 195 22.23 16.17 4.68
C ASP A 195 21.43 15.43 5.75
N ALA A 196 20.29 15.99 6.15
CA ALA A 196 19.40 15.35 7.14
C ALA A 196 18.39 14.44 6.46
N ALA A 197 18.16 13.26 7.05
CA ALA A 197 17.09 12.39 6.63
C ALA A 197 15.71 13.02 6.90
N SER A 198 14.75 12.80 6.02
CA SER A 198 13.37 13.31 6.14
C SER A 198 12.60 12.72 7.32
N ALA A 199 13.10 11.59 7.87
CA ALA A 199 12.56 10.96 9.06
C ALA A 199 13.70 10.38 9.92
N GLY A 200 13.49 10.29 11.23
CA GLY A 200 14.42 9.65 12.15
C GLY A 200 14.00 8.21 12.44
N PHE A 201 14.98 7.33 12.60
CA PHE A 201 14.76 5.98 13.12
C PHE A 201 14.92 6.04 14.64
N ALA A 202 13.80 5.93 15.36
CA ALA A 202 13.80 5.91 16.82
C ALA A 202 13.96 4.47 17.30
N GLN A 203 15.18 3.97 17.40
CA GLN A 203 15.52 2.54 17.50
C GLN A 203 15.51 1.89 16.12
N ALA A 204 16.31 0.85 15.91
CA ALA A 204 16.59 0.28 14.58
C ALA A 204 15.35 -0.15 13.74
N GLU A 205 14.18 -0.17 14.33
CA GLU A 205 12.97 -0.70 13.69
C GLU A 205 11.90 0.36 13.38
N TRP A 206 11.90 1.53 14.04
CA TRP A 206 10.81 2.50 13.95
C TRP A 206 11.26 3.81 13.30
N ILE A 207 10.36 4.41 12.53
CA ILE A 207 10.58 5.69 11.85
C ILE A 207 9.63 6.75 12.43
N THR A 208 10.15 7.95 12.66
CA THR A 208 9.35 9.10 13.08
C THR A 208 9.47 10.22 12.06
N SER A 209 8.36 10.85 11.71
CA SER A 209 8.34 11.97 10.79
C SER A 209 9.00 13.21 11.40
N ARG A 210 9.98 13.80 10.68
CA ARG A 210 10.57 15.10 11.04
C ARG A 210 9.81 16.27 10.45
N PHE A 211 9.12 16.03 9.35
CA PHE A 211 8.34 17.03 8.64
C PHE A 211 6.86 16.67 8.69
N GLY A 212 6.01 17.68 8.68
CA GLY A 212 4.59 17.49 8.61
C GLY A 212 4.13 16.90 7.27
N ARG A 213 2.82 16.75 7.12
CA ARG A 213 2.21 16.40 5.84
C ARG A 213 2.46 17.52 4.82
N VAL A 214 2.85 17.16 3.60
CA VAL A 214 2.88 18.07 2.47
C VAL A 214 1.49 18.17 1.86
N ILE A 215 1.06 19.39 1.53
CA ILE A 215 -0.18 19.66 0.80
C ILE A 215 0.23 20.24 -0.54
N LEU A 216 -0.22 19.62 -1.62
CA LEU A 216 -0.12 20.15 -2.97
C LEU A 216 -1.41 20.95 -3.24
N GLU A 217 -1.28 22.22 -3.58
CA GLU A 217 -2.37 23.11 -4.03
C GLU A 217 -2.56 23.05 -5.55
#